data_3f5425e74dab7499c231767b36e8662d
#
_entry.id   3f5425e74dab7499c231767b36e8662d
#
_cell.length_a   1.000
_cell.length_b   1.000
_cell.length_c   1.000
_cell.angle_alpha   90.00
_cell.angle_beta   90.00
_cell.angle_gamma   90.00
#
_symmetry.space_group_name_H-M   'P 1'
#
loop_
_entity.id
_entity.type
_entity.pdbx_description
1 polymer ?
#
loop_
_entity_poly.entity_id
_entity_poly.type
_entity_poly.pdbx_seq_one_letter_code
_entity_poly.pdbx_strand_id
1 'polypeptide(L)'
;MCFDFSHRDSTMPAIKYKVNLSDDEKLQLEALLRKGKSAARSQTRARILLKAAAGLQDKDIIQALGVSLSMVAKARQRCVEEGPEAALKDRPRPGKVPKLTDKQAAHIIAIACSDAPKGHKHWTLRLLADKVVTLSYAPSFSHEAIRQLLKKTL
;
A
#
# COMPACT_ATOMS: atom_id res chain seq x y z
N MET A 1 34.14 -39.60 -15.34
CA MET A 1 33.08 -39.41 -14.34
C MET A 1 32.06 -38.42 -14.89
N CYS A 2 31.00 -38.91 -15.44
CA CYS A 2 29.89 -38.10 -15.92
C CYS A 2 29.00 -37.77 -14.72
N PHE A 3 29.02 -36.54 -14.27
CA PHE A 3 27.97 -36.03 -13.36
C PHE A 3 26.72 -35.81 -14.17
N ASP A 4 25.86 -36.81 -14.14
CA ASP A 4 24.50 -36.77 -14.62
C ASP A 4 23.73 -35.74 -13.78
N PHE A 5 23.61 -34.53 -14.30
CA PHE A 5 22.73 -33.51 -13.76
C PHE A 5 21.29 -33.84 -14.19
N SER A 6 20.83 -35.00 -13.67
CA SER A 6 19.46 -35.44 -13.84
C SER A 6 18.53 -34.33 -13.39
N HIS A 7 17.82 -33.78 -14.35
CA HIS A 7 16.62 -32.97 -14.28
C HIS A 7 15.86 -33.15 -12.95
N ARG A 8 16.03 -32.21 -12.03
CA ARG A 8 14.92 -31.93 -11.14
C ARG A 8 13.91 -31.16 -11.98
N ASP A 9 12.99 -31.90 -12.50
CA ASP A 9 11.73 -31.39 -13.01
C ASP A 9 11.02 -30.67 -11.86
N SER A 10 11.44 -29.42 -11.63
CA SER A 10 10.78 -28.52 -10.70
C SER A 10 9.49 -28.11 -11.39
N THR A 11 8.45 -28.91 -11.23
CA THR A 11 7.11 -28.65 -11.72
C THR A 11 6.66 -27.31 -11.12
N MET A 12 6.89 -26.22 -11.84
CA MET A 12 6.38 -24.92 -11.47
C MET A 12 4.86 -24.99 -11.44
N PRO A 13 4.19 -24.42 -10.42
CA PRO A 13 2.74 -24.41 -10.39
C PRO A 13 2.20 -23.74 -11.65
N ALA A 14 1.11 -24.29 -12.19
CA ALA A 14 0.46 -23.78 -13.39
C ALA A 14 0.14 -22.27 -13.23
N ILE A 15 0.32 -21.52 -14.32
CA ILE A 15 0.07 -20.07 -14.33
C ILE A 15 -1.40 -19.82 -14.02
N LYS A 16 -1.69 -19.34 -12.81
CA LYS A 16 -3.05 -19.06 -12.34
C LYS A 16 -3.66 -17.81 -12.99
N TYR A 17 -2.83 -16.79 -13.21
CA TYR A 17 -3.26 -15.50 -13.77
C TYR A 17 -2.65 -15.28 -15.15
N LYS A 18 -3.47 -15.39 -16.19
CA LYS A 18 -3.06 -15.08 -17.58
C LYS A 18 -3.24 -13.60 -17.82
N VAL A 19 -2.18 -12.94 -18.24
CA VAL A 19 -2.19 -11.50 -18.54
C VAL A 19 -2.52 -11.33 -20.02
N ASN A 20 -3.66 -10.68 -20.28
CA ASN A 20 -4.06 -10.23 -21.62
C ASN A 20 -4.03 -8.71 -21.62
N LEU A 21 -3.17 -8.11 -22.42
CA LEU A 21 -3.07 -6.66 -22.57
C LEU A 21 -3.59 -6.27 -23.94
N SER A 22 -4.39 -5.21 -23.99
CA SER A 22 -4.76 -4.55 -25.27
C SER A 22 -3.53 -3.90 -25.90
N ASP A 23 -3.60 -3.57 -27.17
CA ASP A 23 -2.50 -2.93 -27.88
C ASP A 23 -2.21 -1.53 -27.33
N ASP A 24 -3.24 -0.78 -26.91
CA ASP A 24 -3.09 0.50 -26.24
C ASP A 24 -2.35 0.38 -24.89
N GLU A 25 -2.70 -0.63 -24.08
CA GLU A 25 -2.02 -0.90 -22.80
C GLU A 25 -0.54 -1.29 -23.02
N LYS A 26 -0.24 -2.08 -24.04
CA LYS A 26 1.14 -2.41 -24.40
C LYS A 26 1.93 -1.15 -24.77
N LEU A 27 1.35 -0.28 -25.61
CA LEU A 27 1.97 0.99 -25.99
C LEU A 27 2.22 1.90 -24.79
N GLN A 28 1.27 1.98 -23.85
CA GLN A 28 1.44 2.75 -22.61
C GLN A 28 2.59 2.22 -21.75
N LEU A 29 2.70 0.89 -21.58
CA LEU A 29 3.78 0.26 -20.84
C LEU A 29 5.15 0.48 -21.52
N GLU A 30 5.23 0.37 -22.84
CA GLU A 30 6.43 0.67 -23.59
C GLU A 30 6.83 2.14 -23.50
N ALA A 31 5.87 3.06 -23.61
CA ALA A 31 6.11 4.49 -23.46
C ALA A 31 6.63 4.84 -22.05
N LEU A 32 6.13 4.16 -21.01
CA LEU A 32 6.63 4.29 -19.64
C LEU A 32 8.09 3.85 -19.54
N LEU A 33 8.47 2.75 -20.21
CA LEU A 33 9.85 2.28 -20.22
C LEU A 33 10.79 3.21 -20.99
N ARG A 34 10.32 3.81 -22.10
CA ARG A 34 11.11 4.78 -22.90
C ARG A 34 11.35 6.08 -22.16
N LYS A 35 10.36 6.60 -21.41
CA LYS A 35 10.49 7.85 -20.67
C LYS A 35 11.54 7.83 -19.57
N GLY A 36 11.89 6.67 -19.03
CA GLY A 36 12.97 6.48 -18.04
C GLY A 36 12.78 7.17 -16.67
N LYS A 37 11.84 8.09 -16.53
CA LYS A 37 11.59 8.90 -15.32
C LYS A 37 10.66 8.23 -14.30
N SER A 38 10.30 6.97 -14.48
CA SER A 38 9.43 6.24 -13.57
C SER A 38 10.24 5.46 -12.52
N ALA A 39 9.60 5.17 -11.38
CA ALA A 39 10.23 4.38 -10.32
C ALA A 39 10.71 3.02 -10.85
N ALA A 40 11.90 2.58 -10.44
CA ALA A 40 12.49 1.31 -10.88
C ALA A 40 11.56 0.11 -10.71
N ARG A 41 10.79 0.07 -9.63
CA ARG A 41 9.77 -0.97 -9.39
C ARG A 41 8.67 -0.97 -10.45
N SER A 42 8.19 0.21 -10.87
CA SER A 42 7.18 0.32 -11.92
C SER A 42 7.73 -0.13 -13.26
N GLN A 43 8.98 0.19 -13.59
CA GLN A 43 9.64 -0.28 -14.81
C GLN A 43 9.81 -1.80 -14.81
N THR A 44 10.24 -2.39 -13.69
CA THR A 44 10.39 -3.85 -13.58
C THR A 44 9.03 -4.54 -13.76
N ARG A 45 7.97 -4.03 -13.14
CA ARG A 45 6.61 -4.57 -13.29
C ARG A 45 6.11 -4.44 -14.73
N ALA A 46 6.34 -3.30 -15.39
CA ALA A 46 5.99 -3.12 -16.80
C ALA A 46 6.67 -4.17 -17.71
N ARG A 47 7.97 -4.43 -17.48
CA ARG A 47 8.70 -5.47 -18.22
C ARG A 47 8.13 -6.87 -17.95
N ILE A 48 7.76 -7.19 -16.71
CA ILE A 48 7.11 -8.45 -16.35
C ILE A 48 5.80 -8.60 -17.10
N LEU A 49 4.95 -7.57 -17.12
CA LEU A 49 3.64 -7.62 -17.76
C LEU A 49 3.74 -7.75 -19.28
N LEU A 50 4.65 -7.03 -19.93
CA LEU A 50 4.89 -7.15 -21.37
C LEU A 50 5.36 -8.55 -21.75
N LYS A 51 6.31 -9.13 -21.00
CA LYS A 51 6.77 -10.51 -21.24
C LYS A 51 5.68 -11.54 -20.96
N ALA A 52 4.87 -11.32 -19.92
CA ALA A 52 3.73 -12.17 -19.59
C ALA A 52 2.65 -12.14 -20.68
N ALA A 53 2.35 -10.95 -21.25
CA ALA A 53 1.42 -10.79 -22.36
C ALA A 53 1.95 -11.40 -23.68
N ALA A 54 3.27 -11.46 -23.85
CA ALA A 54 3.92 -12.17 -24.96
C ALA A 54 3.87 -13.70 -24.81
N GLY A 55 3.28 -14.22 -23.72
CA GLY A 55 3.13 -15.66 -23.50
C GLY A 55 4.31 -16.34 -22.84
N LEU A 56 5.32 -15.60 -22.34
CA LEU A 56 6.47 -16.19 -21.67
C LEU A 56 6.07 -16.87 -20.36
N GLN A 57 6.71 -18.00 -20.07
CA GLN A 57 6.61 -18.70 -18.81
C GLN A 57 7.25 -17.91 -17.68
N ASP A 58 6.80 -18.13 -16.44
CA ASP A 58 7.36 -17.44 -15.28
C ASP A 58 8.86 -17.70 -15.09
N LYS A 59 9.32 -18.91 -15.42
CA LYS A 59 10.77 -19.26 -15.42
C LYS A 59 11.59 -18.34 -16.33
N ASP A 60 11.09 -18.12 -17.56
CA ASP A 60 11.78 -17.31 -18.56
C ASP A 60 11.80 -15.84 -18.17
N ILE A 61 10.71 -15.37 -17.57
CA ILE A 61 10.60 -13.99 -17.04
C ILE A 61 11.58 -13.77 -15.89
N ILE A 62 11.65 -14.73 -14.95
CA ILE A 62 12.58 -14.70 -13.81
C ILE A 62 14.02 -14.66 -14.31
N GLN A 63 14.37 -15.52 -15.24
CA GLN A 63 15.72 -15.60 -15.81
C GLN A 63 16.09 -14.34 -16.59
N ALA A 64 15.16 -13.82 -17.40
CA ALA A 64 15.40 -12.64 -18.25
C ALA A 64 15.51 -11.33 -17.46
N LEU A 65 14.84 -11.21 -16.33
CA LEU A 65 14.75 -9.96 -15.55
C LEU A 65 15.45 -10.04 -14.19
N GLY A 66 15.92 -11.21 -13.76
CA GLY A 66 16.55 -11.40 -12.44
C GLY A 66 15.60 -11.12 -11.26
N VAL A 67 14.30 -11.41 -11.42
CA VAL A 67 13.27 -11.15 -10.41
C VAL A 67 12.81 -12.42 -9.72
N SER A 68 12.20 -12.31 -8.55
CA SER A 68 11.66 -13.45 -7.82
C SER A 68 10.32 -13.93 -8.41
N LEU A 69 10.00 -15.20 -8.24
CA LEU A 69 8.72 -15.80 -8.62
C LEU A 69 7.53 -15.05 -7.98
N SER A 70 7.66 -14.69 -6.70
CA SER A 70 6.61 -13.96 -6.00
C SER A 70 6.31 -12.57 -6.60
N MET A 71 7.31 -11.91 -7.17
CA MET A 71 7.13 -10.63 -7.87
C MET A 71 6.37 -10.82 -9.17
N VAL A 72 6.71 -11.85 -9.96
CA VAL A 72 6.01 -12.17 -11.21
C VAL A 72 4.55 -12.54 -10.93
N ALA A 73 4.32 -13.45 -9.97
CA ALA A 73 2.97 -13.88 -9.59
C ALA A 73 2.09 -12.71 -9.10
N LYS A 74 2.62 -11.83 -8.23
CA LYS A 74 1.91 -10.64 -7.75
C LYS A 74 1.64 -9.62 -8.86
N ALA A 75 2.57 -9.43 -9.78
CA ALA A 75 2.36 -8.52 -10.92
C ALA A 75 1.24 -9.03 -11.83
N ARG A 76 1.23 -10.33 -12.16
CA ARG A 76 0.16 -10.97 -12.93
C ARG A 76 -1.20 -10.87 -12.23
N GLN A 77 -1.24 -11.25 -10.94
CA GLN A 77 -2.47 -11.19 -10.15
C GLN A 77 -3.06 -9.79 -10.15
N ARG A 78 -2.26 -8.78 -9.84
CA ARG A 78 -2.74 -7.40 -9.78
C ARG A 78 -3.17 -6.86 -11.14
N CYS A 79 -2.51 -7.25 -12.20
CA CYS A 79 -2.89 -6.87 -13.55
C CYS A 79 -4.26 -7.42 -13.94
N VAL A 80 -4.56 -8.67 -13.55
CA VAL A 80 -5.85 -9.31 -13.84
C VAL A 80 -6.96 -8.79 -12.93
N GLU A 81 -6.67 -8.52 -11.65
CA GLU A 81 -7.67 -8.08 -10.65
C GLU A 81 -7.94 -6.57 -10.68
N GLU A 82 -6.92 -5.76 -10.88
CA GLU A 82 -6.98 -4.30 -10.70
C GLU A 82 -6.62 -3.53 -11.98
N GLY A 83 -6.16 -4.21 -13.02
CA GLY A 83 -5.69 -3.60 -14.26
C GLY A 83 -4.18 -3.28 -14.29
N PRO A 84 -3.63 -3.01 -15.49
CA PRO A 84 -2.19 -2.81 -15.68
C PRO A 84 -1.65 -1.58 -14.97
N GLU A 85 -2.38 -0.45 -14.94
CA GLU A 85 -1.93 0.75 -14.24
C GLU A 85 -1.81 0.55 -12.72
N ALA A 86 -2.77 -0.13 -12.10
CA ALA A 86 -2.74 -0.44 -10.69
C ALA A 86 -1.62 -1.43 -10.35
N ALA A 87 -1.30 -2.36 -11.26
CA ALA A 87 -0.19 -3.29 -11.11
C ALA A 87 1.18 -2.59 -11.08
N LEU A 88 1.33 -1.45 -11.75
CA LEU A 88 2.57 -0.67 -11.76
C LEU A 88 2.82 0.08 -10.46
N LYS A 89 1.77 0.52 -9.77
CA LYS A 89 1.86 1.34 -8.55
C LYS A 89 1.91 0.46 -7.30
N ASP A 90 2.61 0.91 -6.27
CA ASP A 90 2.50 0.26 -4.97
C ASP A 90 1.15 0.60 -4.32
N ARG A 91 0.54 -0.38 -3.62
CA ARG A 91 -0.62 -0.10 -2.79
C ARG A 91 -0.23 0.86 -1.68
N PRO A 92 -1.06 1.88 -1.38
CA PRO A 92 -0.82 2.73 -0.23
C PRO A 92 -0.76 1.85 1.02
N ARG A 93 0.23 2.12 1.87
CA ARG A 93 0.33 1.40 3.15
C ARG A 93 -0.84 1.81 4.03
N PRO A 94 -1.51 0.90 4.72
CA PRO A 94 -2.48 1.27 5.73
C PRO A 94 -1.78 2.17 6.75
N GLY A 95 -2.33 3.35 6.98
CA GLY A 95 -1.81 4.28 7.97
C GLY A 95 -1.91 3.72 9.39
N LYS A 96 -1.34 4.44 10.35
CA LYS A 96 -1.50 4.10 11.76
C LYS A 96 -2.99 4.14 12.12
N VAL A 97 -3.48 3.08 12.75
CA VAL A 97 -4.86 3.03 13.25
C VAL A 97 -5.06 4.18 14.25
N PRO A 98 -6.11 5.01 14.08
CA PRO A 98 -6.42 6.07 15.02
C PRO A 98 -6.63 5.51 16.42
N LYS A 99 -6.11 6.18 17.46
CA LYS A 99 -6.32 5.78 18.86
C LYS A 99 -7.74 6.05 19.35
N LEU A 100 -8.45 6.96 18.69
CA LEU A 100 -9.84 7.33 19.00
C LEU A 100 -10.73 6.93 17.83
N THR A 101 -11.92 6.45 18.14
CA THR A 101 -12.98 6.28 17.13
C THR A 101 -13.56 7.64 16.74
N ASP A 102 -14.23 7.73 15.59
CA ASP A 102 -14.84 8.98 15.11
C ASP A 102 -15.84 9.56 16.13
N LYS A 103 -16.62 8.70 16.83
CA LYS A 103 -17.54 9.11 17.88
C LYS A 103 -16.80 9.72 19.08
N GLN A 104 -15.70 9.09 19.52
CA GLN A 104 -14.88 9.60 20.62
C GLN A 104 -14.20 10.92 20.25
N ALA A 105 -13.71 11.01 19.01
CA ALA A 105 -13.13 12.24 18.48
C ALA A 105 -14.13 13.39 18.47
N ALA A 106 -15.35 13.15 17.97
CA ALA A 106 -16.44 14.15 17.99
C ALA A 106 -16.81 14.58 19.41
N HIS A 107 -16.83 13.63 20.36
CA HIS A 107 -17.11 13.97 21.76
C HIS A 107 -16.02 14.88 22.38
N ILE A 108 -14.74 14.61 22.10
CA ILE A 108 -13.64 15.48 22.58
C ILE A 108 -13.71 16.88 21.94
N ILE A 109 -14.10 16.98 20.68
CA ILE A 109 -14.32 18.27 20.01
C ILE A 109 -15.48 19.02 20.67
N ALA A 110 -16.59 18.36 20.98
CA ALA A 110 -17.72 18.96 21.69
C ALA A 110 -17.31 19.44 23.08
N ILE A 111 -16.49 18.68 23.83
CA ILE A 111 -15.93 19.12 25.12
C ILE A 111 -15.04 20.36 24.93
N ALA A 112 -14.21 20.42 23.90
CA ALA A 112 -13.36 21.57 23.65
C ALA A 112 -14.13 22.86 23.36
N CYS A 113 -15.37 22.74 22.85
CA CYS A 113 -16.28 23.85 22.59
C CYS A 113 -17.19 24.18 23.82
N SER A 114 -17.16 23.39 24.88
CA SER A 114 -17.94 23.61 26.10
C SER A 114 -17.20 24.49 27.13
N ASP A 115 -17.88 24.88 28.19
CA ASP A 115 -17.27 25.64 29.28
C ASP A 115 -16.10 24.87 29.91
N ALA A 116 -15.05 25.61 30.26
CA ALA A 116 -13.88 25.06 30.91
C ALA A 116 -14.17 24.53 32.32
N PRO A 117 -13.44 23.52 32.79
CA PRO A 117 -13.61 23.00 34.14
C PRO A 117 -13.30 24.07 35.21
N LYS A 118 -13.87 23.93 36.40
CA LYS A 118 -13.65 24.83 37.52
C LYS A 118 -12.17 25.10 37.76
N GLY A 119 -11.80 26.38 37.85
CA GLY A 119 -10.41 26.82 38.03
C GLY A 119 -9.64 27.11 36.72
N HIS A 120 -10.27 26.94 35.57
CA HIS A 120 -9.66 27.26 34.28
C HIS A 120 -10.54 28.18 33.45
N LYS A 121 -9.94 29.18 32.79
CA LYS A 121 -10.66 30.13 31.92
C LYS A 121 -11.05 29.52 30.55
N HIS A 122 -10.31 28.54 30.10
CA HIS A 122 -10.53 27.86 28.80
C HIS A 122 -9.90 26.46 28.79
N TRP A 123 -10.34 25.62 27.87
CA TRP A 123 -9.75 24.33 27.64
C TRP A 123 -8.33 24.46 27.05
N THR A 124 -7.37 23.82 27.67
CA THR A 124 -6.02 23.68 27.09
C THR A 124 -5.86 22.31 26.45
N LEU A 125 -4.90 22.18 25.51
CA LEU A 125 -4.62 20.90 24.87
C LEU A 125 -4.23 19.79 25.86
N ARG A 126 -3.58 20.18 26.98
CA ARG A 126 -3.20 19.23 28.06
C ARG A 126 -4.45 18.77 28.83
N LEU A 127 -5.32 19.67 29.24
CA LEU A 127 -6.57 19.31 29.91
C LEU A 127 -7.46 18.42 29.06
N LEU A 128 -7.51 18.66 27.73
CA LEU A 128 -8.24 17.78 26.81
C LEU A 128 -7.59 16.41 26.71
N ALA A 129 -6.25 16.34 26.70
CA ALA A 129 -5.53 15.06 26.68
C ALA A 129 -5.79 14.25 27.96
N ASP A 130 -5.76 14.90 29.13
CA ASP A 130 -6.10 14.27 30.42
C ASP A 130 -7.56 13.82 30.45
N LYS A 131 -8.47 14.57 29.82
CA LYS A 131 -9.88 14.20 29.71
C LYS A 131 -10.08 12.93 28.88
N VAL A 132 -9.32 12.75 27.79
CA VAL A 132 -9.34 11.51 26.97
C VAL A 132 -8.97 10.30 27.81
N VAL A 133 -7.96 10.43 28.69
CA VAL A 133 -7.54 9.36 29.60
C VAL A 133 -8.59 9.12 30.69
N THR A 134 -9.13 10.17 31.27
CA THR A 134 -10.20 10.10 32.29
C THR A 134 -11.46 9.40 31.77
N LEU A 135 -11.81 9.63 30.50
CA LEU A 135 -12.94 8.98 29.83
C LEU A 135 -12.62 7.55 29.38
N SER A 136 -11.41 7.05 29.68
CA SER A 136 -10.95 5.72 29.29
C SER A 136 -10.99 5.46 27.77
N TYR A 137 -10.90 6.49 26.94
CA TYR A 137 -10.87 6.36 25.48
C TYR A 137 -9.52 5.86 24.96
N ALA A 138 -8.46 6.22 25.66
CA ALA A 138 -7.12 5.72 25.39
C ALA A 138 -6.30 5.68 26.68
N PRO A 139 -5.37 4.72 26.84
CA PRO A 139 -4.53 4.62 28.05
C PRO A 139 -3.56 5.80 28.17
N SER A 140 -3.20 6.43 27.07
CA SER A 140 -2.42 7.67 27.03
C SER A 140 -2.72 8.45 25.75
N PHE A 141 -2.82 9.79 25.88
CA PHE A 141 -3.03 10.67 24.76
C PHE A 141 -2.21 11.95 24.91
N SER A 142 -1.50 12.39 23.86
CA SER A 142 -0.63 13.56 23.93
C SER A 142 -1.38 14.83 23.54
N HIS A 143 -0.95 15.98 24.07
CA HIS A 143 -1.47 17.30 23.69
C HIS A 143 -1.30 17.59 22.20
N GLU A 144 -0.23 17.06 21.57
CA GLU A 144 0.00 17.20 20.13
C GLU A 144 -1.03 16.38 19.31
N ALA A 145 -1.43 15.20 19.79
CA ALA A 145 -2.49 14.43 19.16
C ALA A 145 -3.85 15.16 19.23
N ILE A 146 -4.14 15.86 20.34
CA ILE A 146 -5.31 16.74 20.45
C ILE A 146 -5.21 17.88 19.44
N ARG A 147 -4.05 18.54 19.34
CA ARG A 147 -3.84 19.62 18.37
C ARG A 147 -4.11 19.16 16.94
N GLN A 148 -3.61 17.97 16.55
CA GLN A 148 -3.85 17.40 15.24
C GLN A 148 -5.31 17.04 15.01
N LEU A 149 -5.99 16.52 16.05
CA LEU A 149 -7.42 16.22 16.00
C LEU A 149 -8.24 17.48 15.70
N LEU A 150 -8.03 18.55 16.47
CA LEU A 150 -8.73 19.81 16.30
C LEU A 150 -8.42 20.47 14.95
N LYS A 151 -7.14 20.45 14.51
CA LYS A 151 -6.73 21.00 13.20
C LYS A 151 -7.37 20.28 12.01
N LYS A 152 -7.65 18.99 12.13
CA LYS A 152 -8.27 18.21 11.06
C LYS A 152 -9.75 18.51 10.89
N THR A 153 -10.39 19.03 11.94
CA THR A 153 -11.84 19.26 11.99
C THR A 153 -12.21 20.72 11.69
N LEU A 154 -11.27 21.65 11.83
CA LEU A 154 -11.39 23.07 11.46
C LEU A 154 -10.83 23.29 10.05
#